data_5f6eff164bb236ed6ff38fd589bb1c1f
#
_entry.id   5f6eff164bb236ed6ff38fd589bb1c1f
#
_cell.length_a   1.000
_cell.length_b   1.000
_cell.length_c   1.000
_cell.angle_alpha   90.00
_cell.angle_beta   90.00
_cell.angle_gamma   90.00
#
_symmetry.space_group_name_H-M   'P 1'
#
loop_
_entity.id
_entity.type
_entity.pdbx_description
1 polymer ?
#
loop_
_entity_poly.entity_id
_entity_poly.type
_entity_poly.pdbx_seq_one_letter_code
_entity_poly.pdbx_strand_id
1 'polypeptide(L)'
;DSNDGSLNSPYNTIAKALSTLNSGTIKLLDGIYREKVIIENKNNIIISGDQLGNAVIDGTINLNEFNWTETENNIFKTTIDTAIWQLFVEDKEMVMARWPNAQFSDKSIYSWDTWAEGDESSSINGLTVIDNTKSFFSGLDFSLDTAHAILNIGSFRTWNRKIQYSEGSEVIEYNNVPNNQYKDKHHYFFCLLYTSP
;
A
#
# COMPACT_ATOMS: atom_id res chain seq x y z
N ASP A 1 12.01 9.60 -27.42
CA ASP A 1 12.94 8.52 -27.76
C ASP A 1 13.02 8.40 -29.28
N SER A 2 14.15 8.80 -29.85
CA SER A 2 14.43 8.79 -31.31
C SER A 2 15.15 7.51 -31.75
N ASN A 3 15.39 6.58 -30.84
CA ASN A 3 16.07 5.33 -31.09
C ASN A 3 15.20 4.38 -31.93
N ASP A 4 15.81 3.45 -32.65
CA ASP A 4 15.15 2.56 -33.57
C ASP A 4 14.90 1.14 -33.03
N GLY A 5 15.34 0.87 -31.81
CA GLY A 5 15.19 -0.41 -31.13
C GLY A 5 16.21 -1.48 -31.52
N SER A 6 17.22 -1.11 -32.32
CA SER A 6 18.36 -2.00 -32.60
C SER A 6 19.30 -2.11 -31.38
N LEU A 7 20.21 -3.09 -31.45
CA LEU A 7 21.22 -3.27 -30.38
C LEU A 7 22.09 -2.03 -30.18
N ASN A 8 22.38 -1.29 -31.25
CA ASN A 8 23.22 -0.09 -31.20
C ASN A 8 22.44 1.20 -30.87
N SER A 9 21.11 1.14 -30.94
CA SER A 9 20.20 2.25 -30.68
C SER A 9 18.93 1.76 -29.99
N PRO A 10 19.05 1.15 -28.80
CA PRO A 10 17.92 0.50 -28.11
C PRO A 10 16.91 1.55 -27.64
N TYR A 11 15.66 1.15 -27.59
CA TYR A 11 14.64 1.98 -26.94
C TYR A 11 14.94 2.12 -25.45
N ASN A 12 14.64 3.29 -24.89
CA ASN A 12 14.88 3.55 -23.47
C ASN A 12 13.83 2.92 -22.55
N THR A 13 12.66 2.52 -23.11
CA THR A 13 11.54 2.01 -22.32
C THR A 13 10.90 0.78 -22.99
N ILE A 14 10.35 -0.09 -22.18
CA ILE A 14 9.55 -1.23 -22.64
C ILE A 14 8.27 -0.75 -23.31
N ALA A 15 7.65 0.30 -22.76
CA ALA A 15 6.46 0.90 -23.34
C ALA A 15 6.69 1.38 -24.78
N LYS A 16 7.87 1.99 -25.07
CA LYS A 16 8.22 2.40 -26.43
C LYS A 16 8.38 1.19 -27.34
N ALA A 17 9.10 0.14 -26.91
CA ALA A 17 9.23 -1.08 -27.69
C ALA A 17 7.85 -1.72 -27.97
N LEU A 18 6.98 -1.79 -26.98
CA LEU A 18 5.62 -2.27 -27.15
C LEU A 18 4.80 -1.42 -28.13
N SER A 19 5.00 -0.10 -28.19
CA SER A 19 4.27 0.75 -29.11
C SER A 19 4.59 0.49 -30.59
N THR A 20 5.76 -0.07 -30.87
CA THR A 20 6.22 -0.35 -32.25
C THR A 20 6.05 -1.80 -32.69
N LEU A 21 5.82 -2.72 -31.75
CA LEU A 21 5.77 -4.17 -31.99
C LEU A 21 4.36 -4.70 -31.76
N ASN A 22 3.78 -5.40 -32.71
CA ASN A 22 2.49 -6.09 -32.56
C ASN A 22 2.64 -7.56 -32.11
N SER A 23 3.76 -8.18 -32.46
CA SER A 23 4.14 -9.54 -32.04
C SER A 23 5.65 -9.69 -32.12
N GLY A 24 6.24 -10.58 -31.33
CA GLY A 24 7.66 -10.87 -31.33
C GLY A 24 8.33 -10.73 -29.98
N THR A 25 9.65 -10.63 -29.97
CA THR A 25 10.45 -10.62 -28.74
C THR A 25 11.05 -9.24 -28.48
N ILE A 26 10.85 -8.74 -27.30
CA ILE A 26 11.54 -7.57 -26.76
C ILE A 26 12.65 -8.10 -25.85
N LYS A 27 13.89 -7.80 -26.22
CA LYS A 27 15.04 -8.19 -25.43
C LYS A 27 15.45 -7.01 -24.54
N LEU A 28 15.46 -7.22 -23.23
CA LEU A 28 15.85 -6.22 -22.27
C LEU A 28 17.36 -6.32 -22.05
N LEU A 29 18.07 -5.23 -22.26
CA LEU A 29 19.46 -5.10 -21.86
C LEU A 29 19.55 -4.98 -20.33
N ASP A 30 20.76 -5.12 -19.78
CA ASP A 30 21.01 -4.96 -18.37
C ASP A 30 20.57 -3.58 -17.88
N GLY A 31 19.80 -3.55 -16.79
CA GLY A 31 19.33 -2.29 -16.21
C GLY A 31 18.01 -2.43 -15.45
N ILE A 32 17.60 -1.32 -14.83
CA ILE A 32 16.35 -1.22 -14.10
C ILE A 32 15.34 -0.39 -14.93
N TYR A 33 14.24 -1.03 -15.28
CA TYR A 33 13.14 -0.43 -16.04
C TYR A 33 12.01 -0.05 -15.07
N ARG A 34 12.01 1.22 -14.64
CA ARG A 34 10.96 1.74 -13.74
C ARG A 34 9.77 2.24 -14.53
N GLU A 35 8.90 1.32 -14.88
CA GLU A 35 7.71 1.65 -15.66
C GLU A 35 6.59 0.63 -15.45
N LYS A 36 5.36 1.09 -15.63
CA LYS A 36 4.20 0.21 -15.71
C LYS A 36 4.12 -0.39 -17.12
N VAL A 37 4.40 -1.68 -17.23
CA VAL A 37 4.30 -2.41 -18.50
C VAL A 37 2.85 -2.79 -18.77
N ILE A 38 2.29 -2.29 -19.86
CA ILE A 38 0.93 -2.59 -20.31
C ILE A 38 0.97 -3.25 -21.69
N ILE A 39 0.42 -4.47 -21.80
CA ILE A 39 0.35 -5.23 -23.05
C ILE A 39 -1.13 -5.37 -23.42
N GLU A 40 -1.58 -4.60 -24.39
CA GLU A 40 -2.97 -4.61 -24.84
C GLU A 40 -3.05 -4.79 -26.36
N ASN A 41 -4.02 -5.55 -26.80
CA ASN A 41 -4.28 -5.79 -28.23
C ASN A 41 -3.07 -6.32 -29.02
N LYS A 42 -2.23 -7.14 -28.39
CA LYS A 42 -1.04 -7.73 -28.97
C LYS A 42 -1.04 -9.25 -28.80
N ASN A 43 -0.38 -9.94 -29.73
CA ASN A 43 -0.30 -11.41 -29.71
C ASN A 43 1.16 -11.84 -29.70
N ASN A 44 1.44 -12.95 -29.00
CA ASN A 44 2.77 -13.59 -29.00
C ASN A 44 3.91 -12.62 -28.64
N ILE A 45 3.73 -11.77 -27.65
CA ILE A 45 4.77 -10.92 -27.11
C ILE A 45 5.60 -11.72 -26.11
N ILE A 46 6.91 -11.72 -26.30
CA ILE A 46 7.87 -12.27 -25.38
C ILE A 46 8.74 -11.13 -24.87
N ILE A 47 8.86 -10.98 -23.57
CA ILE A 47 9.81 -10.05 -22.94
C ILE A 47 10.84 -10.90 -22.21
N SER A 48 12.09 -10.74 -22.54
CA SER A 48 13.19 -11.52 -21.95
C SER A 48 14.42 -10.67 -21.67
N GLY A 49 15.10 -10.89 -20.55
CA GLY A 49 16.41 -10.31 -20.29
C GLY A 49 17.47 -10.89 -21.23
N ASP A 50 18.51 -10.12 -21.49
CA ASP A 50 19.68 -10.61 -22.26
C ASP A 50 20.50 -11.60 -21.42
N GLN A 51 20.72 -11.24 -20.16
CA GLN A 51 21.35 -12.13 -19.16
C GLN A 51 20.42 -12.34 -17.98
N LEU A 52 20.51 -13.52 -17.37
CA LEU A 52 19.67 -13.89 -16.25
C LEU A 52 19.93 -12.98 -15.03
N GLY A 53 18.89 -12.30 -14.58
CA GLY A 53 18.90 -11.49 -13.36
C GLY A 53 19.41 -10.05 -13.52
N ASN A 54 19.91 -9.67 -14.70
CA ASN A 54 20.48 -8.33 -14.89
C ASN A 54 19.45 -7.29 -15.37
N ALA A 55 18.37 -7.71 -15.99
CA ALA A 55 17.26 -6.85 -16.37
C ALA A 55 16.15 -6.94 -15.33
N VAL A 56 15.83 -5.83 -14.69
CA VAL A 56 14.81 -5.73 -13.63
C VAL A 56 13.68 -4.82 -14.08
N ILE A 57 12.45 -5.32 -14.07
CA ILE A 57 11.26 -4.48 -14.22
C ILE A 57 10.80 -4.10 -12.81
N ASP A 58 10.88 -2.80 -12.51
CA ASP A 58 10.59 -2.24 -11.21
C ASP A 58 9.32 -1.39 -11.27
N GLY A 59 8.29 -1.83 -10.57
CA GLY A 59 7.01 -1.12 -10.46
C GLY A 59 6.96 -0.07 -9.36
N THR A 60 8.06 0.20 -8.68
CA THR A 60 8.11 1.18 -7.58
C THR A 60 8.27 2.61 -8.08
N ILE A 61 7.89 3.56 -7.23
CA ILE A 61 8.17 4.99 -7.42
C ILE A 61 9.48 5.31 -6.67
N ASN A 62 10.43 5.93 -7.36
CA ASN A 62 11.70 6.30 -6.77
C ASN A 62 11.54 7.54 -5.87
N LEU A 63 11.55 7.34 -4.57
CA LEU A 63 11.36 8.42 -3.59
C LEU A 63 12.59 9.33 -3.43
N ASN A 64 13.75 8.92 -3.92
CA ASN A 64 14.95 9.80 -3.91
C ASN A 64 14.80 11.03 -4.83
N GLU A 65 13.84 11.02 -5.73
CA GLU A 65 13.54 12.14 -6.62
C GLU A 65 12.59 13.18 -6.01
N PHE A 66 12.07 12.90 -4.81
CA PHE A 66 11.15 13.78 -4.09
C PHE A 66 11.89 14.75 -3.17
N ASN A 67 11.26 15.88 -2.88
CA ASN A 67 11.78 16.86 -1.93
C ASN A 67 11.48 16.40 -0.51
N TRP A 68 12.50 16.01 0.20
CA TRP A 68 12.42 15.64 1.60
C TRP A 68 12.71 16.84 2.50
N THR A 69 11.93 17.00 3.54
CA THR A 69 12.12 18.04 4.55
C THR A 69 12.42 17.36 5.88
N GLU A 70 13.52 17.72 6.51
CA GLU A 70 13.81 17.29 7.87
C GLU A 70 12.89 18.01 8.85
N THR A 71 12.32 17.24 9.76
CA THR A 71 11.54 17.74 10.88
C THR A 71 12.33 17.55 12.17
N GLU A 72 11.72 17.73 13.34
CA GLU A 72 12.40 17.46 14.61
C GLU A 72 12.81 15.98 14.75
N ASN A 73 13.88 15.74 15.49
CA ASN A 73 14.39 14.40 15.82
C ASN A 73 14.85 13.54 14.63
N ASN A 74 15.43 14.13 13.61
CA ASN A 74 15.92 13.43 12.40
C ASN A 74 14.81 12.67 11.63
N ILE A 75 13.59 13.12 11.74
CA ILE A 75 12.47 12.59 10.94
C ILE A 75 12.40 13.38 9.65
N PHE A 76 12.35 12.66 8.53
CA PHE A 76 12.21 13.23 7.19
C PHE A 76 10.80 12.98 6.65
N LYS A 77 10.21 14.00 6.06
CA LYS A 77 8.91 13.90 5.42
C LYS A 77 8.94 14.36 3.97
N THR A 78 8.11 13.75 3.16
CA THR A 78 7.81 14.19 1.80
C THR A 78 6.31 14.00 1.53
N THR A 79 5.81 14.66 0.50
CA THR A 79 4.42 14.52 0.06
C THR A 79 4.39 13.76 -1.25
N ILE A 80 3.46 12.83 -1.35
CA ILE A 80 3.27 11.99 -2.53
C ILE A 80 1.78 12.03 -2.89
N ASP A 81 1.49 12.28 -4.17
CA ASP A 81 0.12 12.44 -4.67
C ASP A 81 -0.63 11.10 -4.92
N THR A 82 -0.02 9.99 -4.54
CA THR A 82 -0.60 8.67 -4.75
C THR A 82 -0.63 7.87 -3.45
N ALA A 83 -1.61 6.98 -3.33
CA ALA A 83 -1.66 6.07 -2.18
C ALA A 83 -0.50 5.06 -2.24
N ILE A 84 0.22 4.95 -1.13
CA ILE A 84 1.34 4.02 -0.98
C ILE A 84 0.88 2.85 -0.12
N TRP A 85 1.14 1.63 -0.59
CA TRP A 85 0.85 0.41 0.15
C TRP A 85 2.09 -0.31 0.65
N GLN A 86 3.23 0.00 0.06
CA GLN A 86 4.51 -0.61 0.40
C GLN A 86 5.59 0.45 0.32
N LEU A 87 6.53 0.43 1.25
CA LEU A 87 7.73 1.24 1.24
C LEU A 87 8.94 0.30 1.31
N PHE A 88 9.91 0.54 0.45
CA PHE A 88 11.17 -0.19 0.44
C PHE A 88 12.31 0.76 0.77
N VAL A 89 13.17 0.35 1.68
CA VAL A 89 14.42 1.03 2.01
C VAL A 89 15.55 0.03 1.81
N GLU A 90 16.51 0.34 0.93
CA GLU A 90 17.61 -0.56 0.57
C GLU A 90 17.10 -1.96 0.19
N ASP A 91 16.09 -2.02 -0.69
CA ASP A 91 15.44 -3.24 -1.19
C ASP A 91 14.73 -4.10 -0.11
N LYS A 92 14.58 -3.58 1.09
CA LYS A 92 13.83 -4.23 2.16
C LYS A 92 12.47 -3.57 2.33
N GLU A 93 11.44 -4.39 2.32
CA GLU A 93 10.10 -3.92 2.63
C GLU A 93 10.02 -3.48 4.08
N MET A 94 9.55 -2.25 4.28
CA MET A 94 9.31 -1.68 5.61
C MET A 94 7.96 -2.13 6.13
N VAL A 95 7.92 -2.36 7.44
CA VAL A 95 6.66 -2.69 8.10
C VAL A 95 5.78 -1.45 8.13
N MET A 96 4.56 -1.59 7.64
CA MET A 96 3.57 -0.52 7.70
C MET A 96 3.24 -0.21 9.17
N ALA A 97 3.22 1.07 9.51
CA ALA A 97 2.78 1.48 10.84
C ALA A 97 1.35 1.00 11.11
N ARG A 98 1.10 0.48 12.28
CA ARG A 98 -0.21 -0.02 12.68
C ARG A 98 -0.56 0.39 14.12
N TRP A 99 -1.85 0.45 14.37
CA TRP A 99 -2.37 0.56 15.73
C TRP A 99 -3.47 -0.49 15.94
N PRO A 100 -3.48 -1.22 17.07
CA PRO A 100 -2.46 -1.28 18.12
C PRO A 100 -1.11 -1.78 17.59
N ASN A 101 -0.02 -1.32 18.20
CA ASN A 101 1.32 -1.64 17.74
C ASN A 101 1.64 -3.14 17.90
N ALA A 102 2.23 -3.72 16.87
CA ALA A 102 2.65 -5.11 16.85
C ALA A 102 3.71 -5.34 15.78
N GLN A 103 4.58 -6.31 16.00
CA GLN A 103 5.70 -6.61 15.12
C GLN A 103 5.80 -8.11 14.80
N PHE A 104 6.36 -8.42 13.64
CA PHE A 104 6.71 -9.80 13.29
C PHE A 104 7.90 -10.32 14.09
N SER A 105 8.85 -9.45 14.40
CA SER A 105 10.10 -9.82 15.06
C SER A 105 9.91 -10.41 16.45
N ASP A 106 8.92 -9.91 17.19
CA ASP A 106 8.57 -10.37 18.54
C ASP A 106 7.32 -11.27 18.55
N LYS A 107 6.76 -11.55 17.38
CA LYS A 107 5.55 -12.35 17.18
C LYS A 107 4.27 -11.75 17.80
N SER A 108 4.30 -10.50 18.24
CA SER A 108 3.14 -9.84 18.86
C SER A 108 1.96 -9.73 17.88
N ILE A 109 2.19 -9.71 16.57
CA ILE A 109 1.10 -9.71 15.59
C ILE A 109 0.13 -10.90 15.71
N TYR A 110 0.55 -11.98 16.34
CA TYR A 110 -0.27 -13.18 16.55
C TYR A 110 -1.02 -13.16 17.90
N SER A 111 -0.76 -12.15 18.73
CA SER A 111 -1.46 -12.00 20.01
C SER A 111 -2.75 -11.18 19.83
N TRP A 112 -3.85 -11.67 20.36
CA TRP A 112 -5.11 -10.94 20.39
C TRP A 112 -5.02 -9.61 21.15
N ASP A 113 -4.11 -9.51 22.12
CA ASP A 113 -3.89 -8.27 22.89
C ASP A 113 -3.39 -7.11 22.03
N THR A 114 -2.89 -7.39 20.82
CA THR A 114 -2.43 -6.39 19.85
C THR A 114 -3.47 -6.10 18.76
N TRP A 115 -4.69 -6.53 18.94
CA TRP A 115 -5.84 -6.18 18.13
C TRP A 115 -6.78 -5.31 18.95
N ALA A 116 -7.39 -4.34 18.32
CA ALA A 116 -8.49 -3.61 18.93
C ALA A 116 -9.78 -4.43 18.79
N GLU A 117 -10.67 -4.27 19.75
CA GLU A 117 -12.00 -4.86 19.69
C GLU A 117 -13.01 -3.79 19.29
N GLY A 118 -13.81 -4.10 18.29
CA GLY A 118 -14.97 -3.30 17.95
C GLY A 118 -16.16 -3.75 18.78
N ASP A 119 -16.96 -2.79 19.19
CA ASP A 119 -18.21 -3.07 19.87
C ASP A 119 -19.40 -3.14 18.89
N GLU A 120 -20.56 -3.34 19.43
CA GLU A 120 -21.82 -3.50 18.71
C GLU A 120 -22.04 -2.32 17.76
N SER A 121 -21.93 -2.61 16.50
CA SER A 121 -22.14 -1.60 15.49
C SER A 121 -23.62 -1.42 15.25
N SER A 122 -24.12 -0.26 15.46
CA SER A 122 -25.31 0.16 14.76
C SER A 122 -24.95 0.28 13.27
N SER A 123 -25.20 -0.76 12.50
CA SER A 123 -25.08 -0.71 11.04
C SER A 123 -26.20 0.19 10.52
N ILE A 124 -25.91 1.47 10.37
CA ILE A 124 -26.80 2.39 9.71
C ILE A 124 -26.32 2.54 8.27
N ASN A 125 -27.11 2.13 7.30
CA ASN A 125 -26.85 2.31 5.86
C ASN A 125 -25.52 1.72 5.34
N GLY A 126 -25.09 0.58 5.85
CA GLY A 126 -23.83 -0.05 5.40
C GLY A 126 -22.57 0.56 6.03
N LEU A 127 -22.71 1.46 6.97
CA LEU A 127 -21.64 1.93 7.83
C LEU A 127 -21.49 0.99 9.03
N THR A 128 -20.27 0.76 9.42
CA THR A 128 -19.96 0.11 10.69
C THR A 128 -19.25 1.11 11.58
N VAL A 129 -19.79 1.33 12.75
CA VAL A 129 -19.22 2.22 13.76
C VAL A 129 -18.34 1.37 14.66
N ILE A 130 -17.12 1.80 14.85
CA ILE A 130 -16.23 1.19 15.83
C ILE A 130 -16.41 1.95 17.13
N ASP A 131 -16.88 1.26 18.15
CA ASP A 131 -16.87 1.83 19.48
C ASP A 131 -15.42 2.01 19.97
N ASN A 132 -15.17 3.18 20.50
CA ASN A 132 -13.94 3.46 21.15
C ASN A 132 -14.11 3.56 22.65
N THR A 133 -14.50 2.53 23.29
CA THR A 133 -14.43 2.44 24.75
C THR A 133 -13.03 2.81 25.31
N LYS A 134 -12.07 2.95 24.42
CA LYS A 134 -10.73 3.44 24.74
C LYS A 134 -10.64 4.86 24.18
N SER A 135 -10.63 5.85 25.03
CA SER A 135 -10.41 7.28 24.77
C SER A 135 -9.12 7.61 23.98
N PHE A 136 -8.71 6.70 23.12
CA PHE A 136 -7.44 6.71 22.42
C PHE A 136 -7.38 7.72 21.27
N PHE A 137 -8.53 7.98 20.65
CA PHE A 137 -8.58 8.86 19.48
C PHE A 137 -8.57 10.33 19.80
N SER A 138 -8.89 10.71 21.04
CA SER A 138 -8.95 12.09 21.51
C SER A 138 -7.58 12.70 21.86
N GLY A 139 -6.52 12.24 21.30
CA GLY A 139 -5.17 12.73 21.61
C GLY A 139 -4.14 12.38 20.55
N LEU A 140 -4.61 12.01 19.36
CA LEU A 140 -3.70 11.71 18.27
C LEU A 140 -3.18 13.00 17.65
N ASP A 141 -1.87 13.14 17.53
CA ASP A 141 -1.21 14.26 16.84
C ASP A 141 -1.21 14.11 15.32
N PHE A 142 -1.92 13.12 14.78
CA PHE A 142 -1.93 12.80 13.36
C PHE A 142 -3.34 12.54 12.86
N SER A 143 -3.58 12.80 11.57
CA SER A 143 -4.86 12.54 10.94
C SER A 143 -5.04 11.06 10.62
N LEU A 144 -6.24 10.55 10.92
CA LEU A 144 -6.68 9.21 10.52
C LEU A 144 -7.35 9.17 9.15
N ASP A 145 -7.47 10.30 8.45
CA ASP A 145 -8.22 10.41 7.19
C ASP A 145 -7.73 9.49 6.07
N THR A 146 -6.46 9.09 6.13
CA THR A 146 -5.86 8.17 5.17
C THR A 146 -5.70 6.76 5.69
N ALA A 147 -6.06 6.49 6.94
CA ALA A 147 -5.90 5.19 7.54
C ALA A 147 -6.86 4.16 6.97
N HIS A 148 -6.45 2.92 7.02
CA HIS A 148 -7.24 1.77 6.64
C HIS A 148 -7.43 0.84 7.82
N ALA A 149 -8.67 0.43 8.05
CA ALA A 149 -8.98 -0.61 9.01
C ALA A 149 -8.81 -1.99 8.36
N ILE A 150 -8.03 -2.83 8.99
CA ILE A 150 -7.96 -4.25 8.66
C ILE A 150 -8.86 -4.98 9.65
N LEU A 151 -9.95 -5.53 9.15
CA LEU A 151 -11.05 -6.04 9.94
C LEU A 151 -11.08 -7.55 9.91
N ASN A 152 -11.16 -8.16 11.07
CA ASN A 152 -11.48 -9.57 11.21
C ASN A 152 -12.92 -9.70 11.76
N ILE A 153 -13.88 -9.74 10.87
CA ILE A 153 -15.32 -9.79 11.18
C ILE A 153 -15.92 -11.15 10.93
N GLY A 154 -15.09 -12.17 10.93
CA GLY A 154 -15.52 -13.57 10.84
C GLY A 154 -15.27 -14.25 9.50
N SER A 155 -15.61 -15.54 9.43
CA SER A 155 -15.50 -16.39 8.23
C SER A 155 -14.08 -16.51 7.67
N PHE A 156 -13.05 -16.44 8.51
CA PHE A 156 -11.65 -16.56 8.11
C PHE A 156 -11.22 -15.56 7.02
N ARG A 157 -11.89 -14.42 6.93
CA ARG A 157 -11.63 -13.39 5.95
C ARG A 157 -11.23 -12.10 6.64
N THR A 158 -10.22 -11.47 6.08
CA THR A 158 -9.82 -10.10 6.43
C THR A 158 -10.40 -9.13 5.40
N TRP A 159 -10.85 -8.00 5.89
CA TRP A 159 -11.42 -6.95 5.06
C TRP A 159 -10.62 -5.68 5.26
N ASN A 160 -10.27 -5.02 4.17
CA ASN A 160 -9.64 -3.71 4.22
C ASN A 160 -10.69 -2.65 3.89
N ARG A 161 -10.80 -1.62 4.73
CA ARG A 161 -11.69 -0.50 4.50
C ARG A 161 -11.02 0.81 4.89
N LYS A 162 -11.16 1.80 4.01
CA LYS A 162 -10.79 3.15 4.38
C LYS A 162 -11.71 3.61 5.49
N ILE A 163 -11.12 4.17 6.54
CA ILE A 163 -11.90 4.72 7.65
C ILE A 163 -12.44 6.11 7.28
N GLN A 164 -13.55 6.46 7.91
CA GLN A 164 -14.06 7.81 7.96
C GLN A 164 -13.94 8.28 9.41
N TYR A 165 -13.18 9.32 9.61
CA TYR A 165 -12.95 9.89 10.92
C TYR A 165 -13.32 11.37 10.90
N SER A 166 -14.09 11.79 11.87
CA SER A 166 -14.38 13.21 12.10
C SER A 166 -13.56 13.68 13.30
N GLU A 167 -12.80 14.73 13.13
CA GLU A 167 -12.00 15.32 14.20
C GLU A 167 -12.86 15.61 15.43
N GLY A 168 -12.41 15.16 16.59
CA GLY A 168 -13.17 15.26 17.84
C GLY A 168 -14.27 14.20 18.02
N SER A 169 -14.45 13.30 17.06
CA SER A 169 -15.34 12.14 17.21
C SER A 169 -14.61 11.04 17.98
N GLU A 170 -15.31 10.44 18.90
CA GLU A 170 -14.86 9.21 19.55
C GLU A 170 -15.17 7.96 18.74
N VAL A 171 -15.71 8.12 17.56
CA VAL A 171 -16.24 7.04 16.72
C VAL A 171 -15.52 7.03 15.39
N ILE A 172 -15.07 5.85 14.99
CA ILE A 172 -14.53 5.61 13.66
C ILE A 172 -15.55 4.83 12.85
N GLU A 173 -15.81 5.30 11.67
CA GLU A 173 -16.73 4.70 10.73
C GLU A 173 -16.01 4.15 9.52
N TYR A 174 -16.50 3.08 8.95
CA TYR A 174 -16.06 2.57 7.67
C TYR A 174 -17.21 1.99 6.86
N ASN A 175 -17.18 2.25 5.55
CA ASN A 175 -18.26 1.93 4.63
C ASN A 175 -18.16 0.51 4.06
N ASN A 176 -19.28 0.02 3.55
CA ASN A 176 -19.37 -1.22 2.76
C ASN A 176 -18.80 -2.45 3.48
N VAL A 177 -19.04 -2.54 4.76
CA VAL A 177 -18.70 -3.73 5.51
C VAL A 177 -19.72 -4.81 5.18
N PRO A 178 -19.30 -6.00 4.81
CA PRO A 178 -20.21 -7.09 4.55
C PRO A 178 -21.10 -7.37 5.73
N ASN A 179 -22.35 -7.77 5.46
CA ASN A 179 -23.28 -8.14 6.52
C ASN A 179 -22.87 -9.49 7.10
N ASN A 180 -21.92 -9.50 8.02
CA ASN A 180 -21.39 -10.67 8.68
C ASN A 180 -21.89 -10.80 10.11
N GLN A 181 -21.83 -12.02 10.59
CA GLN A 181 -22.41 -12.43 11.87
C GLN A 181 -21.65 -11.94 13.11
N TYR A 182 -20.44 -11.39 12.94
CA TYR A 182 -19.53 -11.07 14.05
C TYR A 182 -19.21 -9.57 14.12
N LYS A 183 -20.13 -8.72 13.73
CA LYS A 183 -19.95 -7.26 13.77
C LYS A 183 -19.86 -6.72 15.18
N ASP A 184 -20.58 -7.29 16.09
CA ASP A 184 -20.73 -6.90 17.48
C ASP A 184 -19.53 -7.25 18.36
N LYS A 185 -18.60 -8.08 17.89
CA LYS A 185 -17.34 -8.40 18.57
C LYS A 185 -16.26 -8.70 17.54
N HIS A 186 -15.84 -7.71 16.81
CA HIS A 186 -14.81 -7.92 15.81
C HIS A 186 -13.46 -7.39 16.26
N HIS A 187 -12.41 -8.04 15.78
CA HIS A 187 -11.06 -7.60 15.99
C HIS A 187 -10.59 -6.82 14.78
N TYR A 188 -9.85 -5.75 15.02
CA TYR A 188 -9.30 -4.93 13.95
C TYR A 188 -7.97 -4.30 14.33
N PHE A 189 -7.26 -3.82 13.34
CA PHE A 189 -6.15 -2.89 13.51
C PHE A 189 -6.16 -1.86 12.40
N PHE A 190 -5.58 -0.70 12.65
CA PHE A 190 -5.38 0.30 11.63
C PHE A 190 -4.02 0.19 11.01
N CYS A 191 -3.97 0.24 9.68
CA CYS A 191 -2.78 0.55 8.94
C CYS A 191 -2.73 2.07 8.75
N LEU A 192 -1.77 2.69 9.37
CA LEU A 192 -1.50 4.10 9.25
C LEU A 192 -0.47 4.24 8.12
N LEU A 193 -0.89 4.80 7.00
CA LEU A 193 0.04 5.12 5.95
C LEU A 193 0.97 6.24 6.44
N TYR A 194 2.14 5.83 6.95
CA TYR A 194 3.29 6.70 7.20
C TYR A 194 3.04 7.95 8.02
N THR A 195 2.54 7.79 9.20
CA THR A 195 2.86 8.71 10.28
C THR A 195 3.72 7.96 11.27
N SER A 196 5.03 8.09 11.11
CA SER A 196 5.94 7.73 12.18
C SER A 196 5.65 8.62 13.37
N PRO A 197 5.59 8.07 14.58
CA PRO A 197 5.68 8.87 15.79
C PRO A 197 7.03 9.56 15.89
#